data_10358c6fcf8b51a1a2bf1cd8ccca7213
#
_entry.id   10358c6fcf8b51a1a2bf1cd8ccca7213
#
_cell.length_a   1.000
_cell.length_b   1.000
_cell.length_c   1.000
_cell.angle_alpha   90.00
_cell.angle_beta   90.00
_cell.angle_gamma   90.00
#
_symmetry.space_group_name_H-M   'P 1'
#
loop_
_entity.id
_entity.type
_entity.pdbx_description
1 polymer ?
#
loop_
_entity_poly.entity_id
_entity_poly.type
_entity_poly.pdbx_seq_one_letter_code
_entity_poly.pdbx_strand_id
1 'polypeptide(L)'
;MARGNLDLNVAQEILNKTKEEVENMHPVNILLAGKTGVGKSTLINNVFRERMAETGIGKPVTKHLRRIAKEGMPIVLYDTRGLELSHPIQTEVKQEIIEAIKQSQKEGSDKAIHLVYYCINAHSSRIEESEIAFMEELAALLPVLVVLTQSIGKPANELKKYIENLNLPIAGVLNVMAEPYAITDELVIPQNGLKELIERTFAVLPEETKEAFNNAQQVDIARKAKASRSWATKYIATTFGVGFTPIPFSDATVLVPMQIGMLAHITAIFGISMDKAAITSVIGAVGGTGGATYLGRYIVSNLLKLIPGAGTIVGGVISGATAAVLTTALAMSYIEVLTVVAKGEKDGKYPDLSNIEMLMREKMQERLKMGSKDQDIKEVLDSLKTINPLKKWLKK
;
A
#
# COMPACT_ATOMS: atom_id res chain seq x y z
N MET A 1 5.96 12.21 -34.72
CA MET A 1 6.29 13.02 -33.52
C MET A 1 5.10 13.37 -32.63
N ALA A 2 3.85 13.51 -33.11
CA ALA A 2 2.69 13.82 -32.27
C ALA A 2 2.21 12.68 -31.35
N ARG A 3 2.50 11.42 -31.68
CA ARG A 3 2.04 10.22 -30.93
C ARG A 3 2.69 10.05 -29.56
N GLY A 4 4.00 10.28 -29.45
CA GLY A 4 4.71 10.15 -28.18
C GLY A 4 4.37 11.23 -27.15
N ASN A 5 3.91 12.41 -27.58
CA ASN A 5 3.64 13.52 -26.67
C ASN A 5 2.33 13.37 -25.88
N LEU A 6 1.32 12.70 -26.42
CA LEU A 6 0.01 12.54 -25.75
C LEU A 6 0.02 11.42 -24.71
N ASP A 7 0.67 10.28 -24.99
CA ASP A 7 0.85 9.19 -24.01
C ASP A 7 1.72 9.67 -22.85
N LEU A 8 2.71 10.52 -23.15
CA LEU A 8 3.55 11.18 -22.15
C LEU A 8 2.77 12.18 -21.28
N ASN A 9 1.77 12.88 -21.83
CA ASN A 9 0.94 13.81 -21.05
C ASN A 9 -0.02 13.08 -20.11
N VAL A 10 -0.64 11.99 -20.56
CA VAL A 10 -1.51 11.16 -19.72
C VAL A 10 -0.71 10.47 -18.62
N ALA A 11 0.47 9.94 -18.93
CA ALA A 11 1.36 9.36 -17.93
C ALA A 11 1.77 10.40 -16.87
N GLN A 12 2.06 11.64 -17.28
CA GLN A 12 2.38 12.72 -16.36
C GLN A 12 1.18 13.10 -15.49
N GLU A 13 -0.03 13.09 -16.04
CA GLU A 13 -1.25 13.37 -15.28
C GLU A 13 -1.54 12.28 -14.23
N ILE A 14 -1.33 11.00 -14.58
CA ILE A 14 -1.43 9.89 -13.62
C ILE A 14 -0.41 10.08 -12.48
N LEU A 15 0.84 10.42 -12.79
CA LEU A 15 1.87 10.66 -11.79
C LEU A 15 1.53 11.82 -10.86
N ASN A 16 1.08 12.94 -11.41
CA ASN A 16 0.70 14.11 -10.64
C ASN A 16 -0.47 13.78 -9.69
N LYS A 17 -1.51 13.11 -10.19
CA LYS A 17 -2.65 12.67 -9.37
C LYS A 17 -2.25 11.63 -8.33
N THR A 18 -1.34 10.71 -8.68
CA THR A 18 -0.81 9.75 -7.69
C THR A 18 -0.12 10.48 -6.54
N LYS A 19 0.67 11.52 -6.86
CA LYS A 19 1.31 12.35 -5.82
C LYS A 19 0.29 13.07 -4.95
N GLU A 20 -0.74 13.68 -5.55
CA GLU A 20 -1.85 14.31 -4.81
C GLU A 20 -2.58 13.32 -3.90
N GLU A 21 -2.87 12.11 -4.38
CA GLU A 21 -3.50 11.05 -3.57
C GLU A 21 -2.64 10.68 -2.36
N VAL A 22 -1.32 10.52 -2.55
CA VAL A 22 -0.40 10.20 -1.45
C VAL A 22 -0.26 11.37 -0.46
N GLU A 23 -0.20 12.61 -0.94
CA GLU A 23 -0.13 13.81 -0.10
C GLU A 23 -1.42 14.03 0.73
N ASN A 24 -2.56 13.54 0.26
CA ASN A 24 -3.84 13.62 0.96
C ASN A 24 -4.07 12.48 1.96
N MET A 25 -3.20 11.45 2.01
CA MET A 25 -3.31 10.39 3.01
C MET A 25 -2.98 10.92 4.41
N HIS A 26 -3.75 10.51 5.41
CA HIS A 26 -3.40 10.72 6.81
C HIS A 26 -2.14 9.93 7.16
N PRO A 27 -1.01 10.58 7.45
CA PRO A 27 0.26 9.90 7.63
C PRO A 27 0.23 8.97 8.83
N VAL A 28 0.90 7.83 8.73
CA VAL A 28 1.10 6.95 9.88
C VAL A 28 2.42 7.28 10.57
N ASN A 29 2.39 7.47 11.87
CA ASN A 29 3.55 7.81 12.69
C ASN A 29 3.86 6.66 13.66
N ILE A 30 5.06 6.08 13.57
CA ILE A 30 5.48 4.91 14.35
C ILE A 30 6.73 5.23 15.15
N LEU A 31 6.67 4.96 16.45
CA LEU A 31 7.83 5.05 17.33
C LEU A 31 8.59 3.72 17.34
N LEU A 32 9.90 3.80 17.17
CA LEU A 32 10.82 2.68 17.22
C LEU A 32 11.60 2.77 18.52
N ALA A 33 11.25 1.97 19.49
CA ALA A 33 11.93 1.89 20.78
C ALA A 33 12.81 0.63 20.84
N GLY A 34 13.85 0.69 21.64
CA GLY A 34 14.80 -0.43 21.84
C GLY A 34 16.25 0.03 21.83
N LYS A 35 17.11 -0.77 22.46
CA LYS A 35 18.55 -0.50 22.57
C LYS A 35 19.22 -0.36 21.22
N THR A 36 20.39 0.26 21.17
CA THR A 36 21.22 0.33 19.95
C THR A 36 21.65 -1.07 19.54
N GLY A 37 21.67 -1.34 18.23
CA GLY A 37 22.10 -2.62 17.68
C GLY A 37 21.07 -3.76 17.74
N VAL A 38 19.86 -3.54 18.27
CA VAL A 38 18.84 -4.61 18.32
C VAL A 38 18.16 -4.91 16.97
N GLY A 39 18.54 -4.25 15.87
CA GLY A 39 18.00 -4.52 14.55
C GLY A 39 16.86 -3.62 14.10
N LYS A 40 16.63 -2.46 14.74
CA LYS A 40 15.59 -1.49 14.33
C LYS A 40 15.71 -1.05 12.87
N SER A 41 16.91 -0.66 12.44
CA SER A 41 17.15 -0.21 11.06
C SER A 41 16.93 -1.31 10.04
N THR A 42 17.39 -2.54 10.33
CA THR A 42 17.15 -3.71 9.49
C THR A 42 15.66 -4.02 9.38
N LEU A 43 14.92 -3.96 10.50
CA LEU A 43 13.47 -4.14 10.52
C LEU A 43 12.78 -3.13 9.59
N ILE A 44 13.07 -1.84 9.76
CA ILE A 44 12.46 -0.76 8.98
C ILE A 44 12.72 -0.93 7.49
N ASN A 45 13.97 -1.19 7.10
CA ASN A 45 14.35 -1.32 5.69
C ASN A 45 13.73 -2.55 5.01
N ASN A 46 13.28 -3.53 5.78
CA ASN A 46 12.59 -4.72 5.26
C ASN A 46 11.05 -4.63 5.36
N VAL A 47 10.53 -3.80 6.27
CA VAL A 47 9.08 -3.54 6.38
C VAL A 47 8.62 -2.51 5.36
N PHE A 48 9.35 -1.39 5.25
CA PHE A 48 8.99 -0.26 4.42
C PHE A 48 9.81 -0.22 3.13
N ARG A 49 9.18 0.28 2.07
CA ARG A 49 9.87 0.52 0.81
C ARG A 49 10.91 1.65 0.96
N GLU A 50 11.84 1.74 0.04
CA GLU A 50 12.76 2.87 -0.08
C GLU A 50 13.86 2.95 1.01
N ARG A 51 14.16 1.86 1.71
CA ARG A 51 15.20 1.79 2.75
C ARG A 51 15.18 3.01 3.68
N MET A 52 14.04 3.25 4.30
CA MET A 52 13.76 4.44 5.12
C MET A 52 14.83 4.77 6.15
N ALA A 53 15.48 3.77 6.75
CA ALA A 53 16.53 3.99 7.74
C ALA A 53 17.81 4.62 7.14
N GLU A 54 18.08 4.38 5.85
CA GLU A 54 19.28 4.86 5.15
C GLU A 54 19.00 6.14 4.36
N THR A 55 17.85 6.21 3.66
CA THR A 55 17.52 7.25 2.70
C THR A 55 16.58 8.34 3.25
N GLY A 56 15.90 8.06 4.35
CA GLY A 56 15.00 9.02 5.00
C GLY A 56 15.77 10.22 5.58
N ILE A 57 15.21 11.43 5.46
CA ILE A 57 15.75 12.63 6.11
C ILE A 57 15.44 12.56 7.60
N GLY A 58 16.49 12.38 8.42
CA GLY A 58 16.37 12.34 9.86
C GLY A 58 16.62 13.71 10.47
N LYS A 59 15.62 14.24 11.19
CA LYS A 59 15.76 15.49 11.96
C LYS A 59 15.64 15.17 13.46
N PRO A 60 16.50 15.74 14.33
CA PRO A 60 16.32 15.57 15.76
C PRO A 60 15.01 16.23 16.21
N VAL A 61 14.24 15.52 17.01
CA VAL A 61 13.07 16.05 17.73
C VAL A 61 13.49 16.47 19.13
N THR A 62 14.25 15.57 19.78
CA THR A 62 14.94 15.83 21.05
C THR A 62 16.38 15.32 20.91
N LYS A 63 17.16 15.38 21.99
CA LYS A 63 18.52 14.83 22.04
C LYS A 63 18.54 13.32 21.73
N HIS A 64 17.48 12.59 22.11
CA HIS A 64 17.41 11.13 22.04
C HIS A 64 16.30 10.58 21.12
N LEU A 65 15.55 11.47 20.46
CA LEU A 65 14.50 11.10 19.49
C LEU A 65 14.73 11.75 18.14
N ARG A 66 14.86 10.93 17.11
CA ARG A 66 15.06 11.34 15.72
C ARG A 66 13.83 11.05 14.90
N ARG A 67 13.29 12.06 14.21
CA ARG A 67 12.20 11.92 13.24
C ARG A 67 12.80 11.59 11.86
N ILE A 68 12.34 10.51 11.25
CA ILE A 68 12.74 10.05 9.92
C ILE A 68 11.51 10.10 9.02
N ALA A 69 11.57 10.88 7.95
CA ALA A 69 10.53 11.00 6.95
C ALA A 69 11.16 11.05 5.55
N LYS A 70 10.41 10.65 4.54
CA LYS A 70 10.82 10.72 3.14
C LYS A 70 9.69 11.29 2.31
N GLU A 71 10.01 12.19 1.36
CA GLU A 71 9.05 12.75 0.42
C GLU A 71 8.39 11.63 -0.41
N GLY A 72 7.10 11.73 -0.65
CA GLY A 72 6.32 10.70 -1.37
C GLY A 72 6.02 9.44 -0.57
N MET A 73 6.29 9.44 0.76
CA MET A 73 5.91 8.36 1.67
C MET A 73 5.05 8.91 2.81
N PRO A 74 3.81 8.45 2.94
CA PRO A 74 2.89 8.94 3.99
C PRO A 74 3.15 8.24 5.33
N ILE A 75 4.43 8.16 5.73
CA ILE A 75 4.86 7.56 6.99
C ILE A 75 5.98 8.39 7.62
N VAL A 76 5.92 8.51 8.93
CA VAL A 76 6.98 9.09 9.75
C VAL A 76 7.41 8.09 10.81
N LEU A 77 8.71 7.89 10.91
CA LEU A 77 9.31 7.04 11.92
C LEU A 77 10.01 7.92 12.96
N TYR A 78 9.84 7.57 14.23
CA TYR A 78 10.53 8.20 15.35
C TYR A 78 11.48 7.17 15.96
N ASP A 79 12.79 7.34 15.75
CA ASP A 79 13.81 6.39 16.22
C ASP A 79 14.42 6.89 17.52
N THR A 80 14.41 6.01 18.53
CA THR A 80 14.98 6.30 19.84
C THR A 80 16.46 5.92 19.92
N ARG A 81 17.23 6.71 20.67
CA ARG A 81 18.63 6.46 20.97
C ARG A 81 18.88 6.62 22.47
N GLY A 82 19.86 5.89 23.00
CA GLY A 82 20.31 6.07 24.37
C GLY A 82 19.58 5.23 25.43
N LEU A 83 18.69 4.30 25.02
CA LEU A 83 18.06 3.36 25.95
C LEU A 83 19.04 2.32 26.53
N GLU A 84 20.24 2.24 25.97
CA GLU A 84 21.35 1.40 26.46
C GLU A 84 22.26 2.09 27.46
N LEU A 85 22.06 3.37 27.75
CA LEU A 85 22.92 4.18 28.59
C LEU A 85 22.70 3.89 30.10
N SER A 86 23.52 4.49 30.96
CA SER A 86 23.42 4.34 32.41
C SER A 86 22.04 4.79 32.93
N HIS A 87 21.62 4.22 34.06
CA HIS A 87 20.29 4.38 34.62
C HIS A 87 19.78 5.84 34.73
N PRO A 88 20.57 6.84 35.15
CA PRO A 88 20.10 8.22 35.20
C PRO A 88 19.74 8.79 33.83
N ILE A 89 20.59 8.53 32.81
CA ILE A 89 20.37 8.98 31.41
C ILE A 89 19.20 8.23 30.79
N GLN A 90 19.08 6.94 31.07
CA GLN A 90 17.95 6.13 30.60
C GLN A 90 16.60 6.69 31.08
N THR A 91 16.53 7.17 32.32
CA THR A 91 15.32 7.79 32.86
C THR A 91 14.98 9.10 32.12
N GLU A 92 15.98 9.95 31.85
CA GLU A 92 15.81 11.17 31.04
C GLU A 92 15.27 10.84 29.64
N VAL A 93 15.88 9.84 28.96
CA VAL A 93 15.45 9.40 27.63
C VAL A 93 14.00 8.90 27.62
N LYS A 94 13.60 8.11 28.62
CA LYS A 94 12.22 7.62 28.74
C LYS A 94 11.24 8.76 28.92
N GLN A 95 11.55 9.75 29.76
CA GLN A 95 10.72 10.94 29.96
C GLN A 95 10.59 11.75 28.66
N GLU A 96 11.68 12.01 27.95
CA GLU A 96 11.65 12.71 26.66
C GLU A 96 10.72 12.01 25.66
N ILE A 97 10.75 10.68 25.61
CA ILE A 97 9.89 9.89 24.69
C ILE A 97 8.42 10.03 25.09
N ILE A 98 8.09 9.89 26.38
CA ILE A 98 6.72 10.04 26.88
C ILE A 98 6.17 11.45 26.62
N GLU A 99 6.98 12.47 26.84
CA GLU A 99 6.60 13.86 26.57
C GLU A 99 6.38 14.10 25.08
N ALA A 100 7.26 13.58 24.22
CA ALA A 100 7.12 13.67 22.77
C ALA A 100 5.83 12.98 22.27
N ILE A 101 5.46 11.81 22.81
CA ILE A 101 4.19 11.14 22.51
C ILE A 101 3.02 12.04 22.91
N LYS A 102 2.98 12.53 24.14
CA LYS A 102 1.89 13.39 24.63
C LYS A 102 1.79 14.69 23.85
N GLN A 103 2.91 15.27 23.45
CA GLN A 103 2.94 16.48 22.64
C GLN A 103 2.41 16.23 21.23
N SER A 104 2.84 15.13 20.57
CA SER A 104 2.37 14.77 19.25
C SER A 104 0.85 14.56 19.19
N GLN A 105 0.26 13.97 20.24
CA GLN A 105 -1.19 13.79 20.37
C GLN A 105 -1.97 15.12 20.46
N LYS A 106 -1.38 16.15 21.07
CA LYS A 106 -1.98 17.49 21.15
C LYS A 106 -1.94 18.24 19.81
N GLU A 107 -1.01 17.89 18.92
CA GLU A 107 -0.83 18.55 17.63
C GLU A 107 -1.80 18.05 16.53
N GLY A 108 -2.64 17.08 16.86
CA GLY A 108 -3.65 16.51 15.96
C GLY A 108 -3.27 15.13 15.38
N SER A 109 -4.25 14.49 14.76
CA SER A 109 -4.11 13.11 14.28
C SER A 109 -2.94 12.89 13.32
N ASP A 110 -2.68 13.84 12.42
CA ASP A 110 -1.60 13.70 11.43
C ASP A 110 -0.19 13.72 12.03
N LYS A 111 -0.04 14.25 13.24
CA LYS A 111 1.22 14.34 13.96
C LYS A 111 1.31 13.37 15.12
N ALA A 112 0.19 12.86 15.60
CA ALA A 112 0.12 11.91 16.70
C ALA A 112 0.95 10.65 16.36
N ILE A 113 1.74 10.16 17.33
CA ILE A 113 2.36 8.85 17.24
C ILE A 113 1.25 7.82 17.48
N HIS A 114 1.09 6.86 16.55
CA HIS A 114 -0.03 5.92 16.56
C HIS A 114 0.30 4.56 17.16
N LEU A 115 1.59 4.17 17.14
CA LEU A 115 2.04 2.82 17.48
C LEU A 115 3.50 2.83 17.89
N VAL A 116 3.87 1.94 18.82
CA VAL A 116 5.27 1.63 19.14
C VAL A 116 5.65 0.25 18.61
N TYR A 117 6.76 0.16 17.91
CA TYR A 117 7.53 -1.08 17.75
C TYR A 117 8.63 -1.08 18.82
N TYR A 118 8.45 -1.88 19.87
CA TYR A 118 9.45 -2.08 20.90
C TYR A 118 10.34 -3.26 20.50
N CYS A 119 11.54 -2.95 20.01
CA CYS A 119 12.46 -3.94 19.45
C CYS A 119 13.39 -4.50 20.52
N ILE A 120 13.43 -5.82 20.64
CA ILE A 120 14.33 -6.57 21.52
C ILE A 120 15.06 -7.61 20.66
N ASN A 121 16.37 -7.72 20.81
CA ASN A 121 17.12 -8.79 20.17
C ASN A 121 16.79 -10.13 20.85
N ALA A 122 16.24 -11.09 20.11
CA ALA A 122 15.83 -12.39 20.63
C ALA A 122 16.99 -13.24 21.19
N HIS A 123 18.25 -12.95 20.75
CA HIS A 123 19.43 -13.60 21.31
C HIS A 123 19.84 -13.13 22.70
N SER A 124 19.30 -11.98 23.18
CA SER A 124 19.58 -11.53 24.55
C SER A 124 19.05 -12.49 25.61
N SER A 125 18.08 -13.34 25.24
CA SER A 125 17.43 -14.38 26.06
C SER A 125 16.86 -13.85 27.40
N ARG A 126 16.81 -12.54 27.58
CA ARG A 126 16.30 -11.88 28.80
C ARG A 126 15.81 -10.47 28.48
N ILE A 127 14.93 -10.00 29.32
CA ILE A 127 14.43 -8.64 29.36
C ILE A 127 14.71 -8.05 30.75
N GLU A 128 15.07 -6.78 30.82
CA GLU A 128 15.32 -6.10 32.08
C GLU A 128 14.01 -5.56 32.67
N GLU A 129 13.93 -5.49 34.00
CA GLU A 129 12.77 -4.92 34.70
C GLU A 129 12.48 -3.47 34.25
N SER A 130 13.54 -2.71 33.98
CA SER A 130 13.42 -1.35 33.46
C SER A 130 12.81 -1.27 32.05
N GLU A 131 12.97 -2.31 31.23
CA GLU A 131 12.35 -2.43 29.91
C GLU A 131 10.87 -2.82 30.05
N ILE A 132 10.56 -3.72 31.00
CA ILE A 132 9.17 -4.11 31.30
C ILE A 132 8.38 -2.89 31.76
N ALA A 133 8.87 -2.16 32.77
CA ALA A 133 8.21 -0.96 33.27
C ALA A 133 8.00 0.09 32.15
N PHE A 134 8.99 0.28 31.29
CA PHE A 134 8.85 1.24 30.19
C PHE A 134 7.83 0.80 29.14
N MET A 135 7.72 -0.50 28.82
CA MET A 135 6.68 -1.01 27.95
C MET A 135 5.28 -0.79 28.54
N GLU A 136 5.11 -0.94 29.86
CA GLU A 136 3.84 -0.64 30.54
C GLU A 136 3.48 0.84 30.45
N GLU A 137 4.44 1.74 30.68
CA GLU A 137 4.25 3.19 30.56
C GLU A 137 3.84 3.58 29.12
N LEU A 138 4.50 3.02 28.11
CA LEU A 138 4.17 3.24 26.69
C LEU A 138 2.79 2.69 26.36
N ALA A 139 2.47 1.47 26.83
CA ALA A 139 1.20 0.81 26.55
C ALA A 139 0.00 1.51 27.19
N ALA A 140 0.22 2.29 28.23
CA ALA A 140 -0.80 3.17 28.81
C ALA A 140 -1.17 4.37 27.91
N LEU A 141 -0.33 4.71 26.91
CA LEU A 141 -0.52 5.85 26.04
C LEU A 141 -0.99 5.46 24.64
N LEU A 142 -0.46 4.36 24.10
CA LEU A 142 -0.72 3.92 22.72
C LEU A 142 -0.38 2.43 22.55
N PRO A 143 -0.87 1.76 21.47
CA PRO A 143 -0.57 0.36 21.22
C PRO A 143 0.94 0.10 21.12
N VAL A 144 1.42 -0.95 21.80
CA VAL A 144 2.82 -1.41 21.76
C VAL A 144 2.87 -2.82 21.16
N LEU A 145 3.60 -2.99 20.08
CA LEU A 145 3.97 -4.29 19.52
C LEU A 145 5.44 -4.57 19.89
N VAL A 146 5.66 -5.61 20.67
CA VAL A 146 7.01 -6.06 20.99
C VAL A 146 7.51 -6.92 19.84
N VAL A 147 8.62 -6.49 19.23
CA VAL A 147 9.23 -7.14 18.07
C VAL A 147 10.54 -7.78 18.52
N LEU A 148 10.53 -9.11 18.63
CA LEU A 148 11.72 -9.89 18.90
C LEU A 148 12.48 -10.06 17.58
N THR A 149 13.49 -9.24 17.41
CA THR A 149 14.32 -9.22 16.18
C THR A 149 15.34 -10.35 16.19
N GLN A 150 15.87 -10.72 15.01
CA GLN A 150 16.84 -11.80 14.85
C GLN A 150 16.36 -13.12 15.50
N SER A 151 15.06 -13.40 15.40
CA SER A 151 14.41 -14.53 16.07
C SER A 151 14.81 -15.87 15.44
N ILE A 152 15.70 -16.60 16.09
CA ILE A 152 16.17 -17.93 15.66
C ILE A 152 15.96 -18.95 16.79
N GLY A 153 15.31 -20.07 16.44
CA GLY A 153 15.28 -21.27 17.26
C GLY A 153 14.46 -21.18 18.56
N LYS A 154 14.77 -22.09 19.49
CA LYS A 154 14.04 -22.22 20.75
C LYS A 154 14.16 -21.01 21.68
N PRO A 155 15.35 -20.38 21.86
CA PRO A 155 15.50 -19.26 22.79
C PRO A 155 14.57 -18.10 22.47
N ALA A 156 14.39 -17.77 21.18
CA ALA A 156 13.46 -16.71 20.76
C ALA A 156 12.00 -17.02 21.13
N ASN A 157 11.58 -18.29 20.98
CA ASN A 157 10.23 -18.73 21.35
C ASN A 157 10.03 -18.76 22.87
N GLU A 158 11.05 -19.07 23.63
CA GLU A 158 11.03 -19.05 25.10
C GLU A 158 10.93 -17.62 25.62
N LEU A 159 11.69 -16.69 25.05
CA LEU A 159 11.59 -15.27 25.37
C LEU A 159 10.20 -14.70 25.02
N LYS A 160 9.66 -15.06 23.84
CA LYS A 160 8.28 -14.68 23.46
C LYS A 160 7.28 -15.14 24.51
N LYS A 161 7.29 -16.42 24.88
CA LYS A 161 6.39 -16.99 25.90
C LYS A 161 6.58 -16.34 27.25
N TYR A 162 7.82 -16.04 27.64
CA TYR A 162 8.11 -15.35 28.89
C TYR A 162 7.42 -13.97 28.93
N ILE A 163 7.57 -13.15 27.87
CA ILE A 163 6.97 -11.81 27.80
C ILE A 163 5.43 -11.91 27.75
N GLU A 164 4.88 -12.86 27.00
CA GLU A 164 3.43 -13.11 26.94
C GLU A 164 2.87 -13.47 28.33
N ASN A 165 3.58 -14.26 29.12
CA ASN A 165 3.18 -14.67 30.47
C ASN A 165 3.27 -13.54 31.51
N LEU A 166 3.96 -12.42 31.22
CA LEU A 166 3.95 -11.24 32.07
C LEU A 166 2.60 -10.51 32.06
N ASN A 167 1.70 -10.84 31.12
CA ASN A 167 0.38 -10.23 30.98
C ASN A 167 0.42 -8.69 30.90
N LEU A 168 1.43 -8.13 30.24
CA LEU A 168 1.55 -6.69 30.02
C LEU A 168 0.40 -6.19 29.11
N PRO A 169 -0.05 -4.93 29.24
CA PRO A 169 -1.11 -4.35 28.43
C PRO A 169 -0.64 -4.00 27.00
N ILE A 170 0.25 -4.81 26.41
CA ILE A 170 0.79 -4.65 25.07
C ILE A 170 -0.11 -5.29 24.03
N ALA A 171 -0.03 -4.82 22.78
CA ALA A 171 -0.85 -5.30 21.67
C ALA A 171 -0.38 -6.65 21.09
N GLY A 172 0.80 -7.11 21.47
CA GLY A 172 1.31 -8.44 21.08
C GLY A 172 2.84 -8.54 21.09
N VAL A 173 3.32 -9.78 21.02
CA VAL A 173 4.74 -10.13 20.92
C VAL A 173 4.97 -10.95 19.64
N LEU A 174 5.93 -10.55 18.82
CA LEU A 174 6.17 -11.10 17.49
C LEU A 174 7.63 -11.50 17.30
N ASN A 175 7.84 -12.71 16.83
CA ASN A 175 9.16 -13.18 16.38
C ASN A 175 9.41 -12.72 14.96
N VAL A 176 10.49 -11.99 14.70
CA VAL A 176 10.82 -11.47 13.39
C VAL A 176 12.28 -11.75 13.02
N MET A 177 12.48 -12.38 11.86
CA MET A 177 13.73 -12.39 11.13
C MET A 177 13.56 -11.51 9.91
N ALA A 178 14.02 -10.25 10.00
CA ALA A 178 13.72 -9.23 9.01
C ALA A 178 14.45 -9.44 7.68
N GLU A 179 15.60 -10.13 7.70
CA GLU A 179 16.37 -10.52 6.52
C GLU A 179 16.89 -11.96 6.65
N PRO A 180 17.22 -12.65 5.55
CA PRO A 180 17.81 -13.98 5.65
C PRO A 180 19.12 -13.95 6.41
N TYR A 181 19.36 -14.96 7.25
CA TYR A 181 20.57 -15.08 8.05
C TYR A 181 21.33 -16.36 7.68
N ALA A 182 22.53 -16.22 7.13
CA ALA A 182 23.40 -17.34 6.83
C ALA A 182 24.10 -17.82 8.11
N ILE A 183 23.83 -19.07 8.52
CA ILE A 183 24.59 -19.75 9.59
C ILE A 183 25.85 -20.30 9.00
N THR A 184 25.77 -20.90 7.82
CA THR A 184 26.89 -21.39 6.99
C THR A 184 26.57 -21.07 5.53
N ASP A 185 27.51 -21.32 4.61
CA ASP A 185 27.28 -21.14 3.17
C ASP A 185 26.11 -22.00 2.64
N GLU A 186 25.82 -23.14 3.29
CA GLU A 186 24.76 -24.07 2.90
C GLU A 186 23.47 -23.91 3.72
N LEU A 187 23.52 -23.29 4.90
CA LEU A 187 22.41 -23.19 5.83
C LEU A 187 22.03 -21.72 6.03
N VAL A 188 20.98 -21.30 5.36
CA VAL A 188 20.41 -19.96 5.47
C VAL A 188 19.02 -20.03 6.12
N ILE A 189 18.83 -19.30 7.22
CA ILE A 189 17.53 -19.11 7.83
C ILE A 189 16.79 -18.04 7.00
N PRO A 190 15.60 -18.36 6.45
CA PRO A 190 14.86 -17.41 5.64
C PRO A 190 14.23 -16.29 6.49
N GLN A 191 13.95 -15.16 5.86
CA GLN A 191 13.10 -14.10 6.42
C GLN A 191 11.76 -14.66 6.89
N ASN A 192 11.31 -14.27 8.08
CA ASN A 192 10.03 -14.69 8.63
C ASN A 192 9.45 -13.64 9.60
N GLY A 193 8.14 -13.79 9.95
CA GLY A 193 7.45 -12.95 10.93
C GLY A 193 7.01 -11.58 10.43
N LEU A 194 7.57 -11.05 9.34
CA LEU A 194 7.20 -9.71 8.84
C LEU A 194 5.72 -9.61 8.43
N LYS A 195 5.17 -10.65 7.82
CA LYS A 195 3.75 -10.64 7.43
C LYS A 195 2.84 -10.57 8.65
N GLU A 196 3.14 -11.33 9.71
CA GLU A 196 2.42 -11.27 10.97
C GLU A 196 2.53 -9.88 11.61
N LEU A 197 3.71 -9.26 11.56
CA LEU A 197 3.90 -7.89 12.03
C LEU A 197 3.00 -6.90 11.27
N ILE A 198 2.92 -7.01 9.94
CA ILE A 198 2.01 -6.18 9.13
C ILE A 198 0.55 -6.40 9.55
N GLU A 199 0.11 -7.66 9.68
CA GLU A 199 -1.26 -7.99 10.08
C GLU A 199 -1.62 -7.43 11.46
N ARG A 200 -0.72 -7.56 12.45
CA ARG A 200 -0.91 -7.00 13.79
C ARG A 200 -0.92 -5.49 13.79
N THR A 201 -0.05 -4.87 12.99
CA THR A 201 -0.04 -3.41 12.83
C THR A 201 -1.37 -2.90 12.28
N PHE A 202 -1.91 -3.51 11.23
CA PHE A 202 -3.24 -3.14 10.72
C PHE A 202 -4.37 -3.31 11.73
N ALA A 203 -4.25 -4.28 12.65
CA ALA A 203 -5.27 -4.51 13.67
C ALA A 203 -5.34 -3.41 14.73
N VAL A 204 -4.23 -2.72 14.98
CA VAL A 204 -4.13 -1.70 16.05
C VAL A 204 -4.09 -0.26 15.55
N LEU A 205 -3.83 -0.04 14.26
CA LEU A 205 -3.82 1.30 13.68
C LEU A 205 -5.22 1.91 13.56
N PRO A 206 -5.37 3.24 13.78
CA PRO A 206 -6.58 3.98 13.44
C PRO A 206 -6.95 3.79 11.97
N GLU A 207 -8.26 3.76 11.66
CA GLU A 207 -8.75 3.45 10.31
C GLU A 207 -8.20 4.42 9.26
N GLU A 208 -8.16 5.72 9.60
CA GLU A 208 -7.69 6.80 8.74
C GLU A 208 -6.22 6.67 8.32
N THR A 209 -5.38 5.99 9.12
CA THR A 209 -3.94 5.83 8.82
C THR A 209 -3.61 4.54 8.06
N LYS A 210 -4.58 3.63 7.91
CA LYS A 210 -4.36 2.30 7.30
C LYS A 210 -3.98 2.38 5.84
N GLU A 211 -4.53 3.34 5.10
CA GLU A 211 -4.18 3.53 3.70
C GLU A 211 -2.72 3.97 3.54
N ALA A 212 -2.27 4.92 4.34
CA ALA A 212 -0.90 5.37 4.41
C ALA A 212 0.07 4.24 4.78
N PHE A 213 -0.28 3.42 5.77
CA PHE A 213 0.52 2.25 6.13
C PHE A 213 0.57 1.22 5.00
N ASN A 214 -0.55 1.00 4.32
CA ASN A 214 -0.61 0.09 3.16
C ASN A 214 0.27 0.60 2.01
N ASN A 215 0.25 1.90 1.72
CA ASN A 215 1.16 2.53 0.76
C ASN A 215 2.63 2.27 1.12
N ALA A 216 3.01 2.52 2.38
CA ALA A 216 4.40 2.52 2.82
C ALA A 216 5.04 1.12 2.93
N GLN A 217 4.28 0.08 3.33
CA GLN A 217 4.81 -1.27 3.53
C GLN A 217 5.10 -1.97 2.19
N GLN A 218 6.10 -2.88 2.17
CA GLN A 218 6.47 -3.69 1.00
C GLN A 218 6.31 -5.21 1.22
N VAL A 219 5.83 -5.63 2.38
CA VAL A 219 5.80 -7.03 2.79
C VAL A 219 4.61 -7.76 2.22
N ASP A 220 3.39 -7.19 2.40
CA ASP A 220 2.12 -7.81 2.01
C ASP A 220 1.55 -7.17 0.73
N ILE A 221 2.13 -7.56 -0.41
CA ILE A 221 1.68 -7.10 -1.74
C ILE A 221 0.26 -7.63 -2.05
N ALA A 222 -0.11 -8.80 -1.52
CA ALA A 222 -1.46 -9.35 -1.72
C ALA A 222 -2.52 -8.47 -1.06
N ARG A 223 -2.23 -7.89 0.11
CA ARG A 223 -3.10 -6.91 0.78
C ARG A 223 -3.29 -5.65 -0.07
N LYS A 224 -2.22 -5.13 -0.66
CA LYS A 224 -2.29 -3.99 -1.60
C LYS A 224 -3.19 -4.29 -2.79
N ALA A 225 -3.01 -5.44 -3.42
CA ALA A 225 -3.86 -5.88 -4.52
C ALA A 225 -5.32 -6.04 -4.10
N LYS A 226 -5.59 -6.63 -2.92
CA LYS A 226 -6.95 -6.78 -2.38
C LYS A 226 -7.60 -5.41 -2.09
N ALA A 227 -6.88 -4.49 -1.47
CA ALA A 227 -7.37 -3.14 -1.19
C ALA A 227 -7.70 -2.41 -2.50
N SER A 228 -6.80 -2.45 -3.50
CA SER A 228 -7.00 -1.85 -4.81
C SER A 228 -8.22 -2.43 -5.54
N ARG A 229 -8.42 -3.76 -5.51
CA ARG A 229 -9.60 -4.41 -6.09
C ARG A 229 -10.89 -3.96 -5.42
N SER A 230 -10.93 -3.98 -4.09
CA SER A 230 -12.11 -3.55 -3.33
C SER A 230 -12.46 -2.09 -3.59
N TRP A 231 -11.46 -1.23 -3.64
CA TRP A 231 -11.65 0.20 -3.95
C TRP A 231 -12.13 0.39 -5.40
N ALA A 232 -11.46 -0.22 -6.38
CA ALA A 232 -11.81 -0.10 -7.79
C ALA A 232 -13.24 -0.61 -8.08
N THR A 233 -13.64 -1.75 -7.48
CA THR A 233 -15.01 -2.27 -7.60
C THR A 233 -16.05 -1.28 -7.10
N LYS A 234 -15.83 -0.67 -5.92
CA LYS A 234 -16.73 0.35 -5.36
C LYS A 234 -16.75 1.62 -6.24
N TYR A 235 -15.58 2.09 -6.64
CA TYR A 235 -15.45 3.28 -7.49
C TYR A 235 -16.21 3.12 -8.80
N ILE A 236 -16.01 1.99 -9.51
CA ILE A 236 -16.66 1.69 -10.78
C ILE A 236 -18.18 1.53 -10.58
N ALA A 237 -18.60 0.80 -9.55
CA ALA A 237 -20.01 0.61 -9.24
C ALA A 237 -20.72 1.94 -8.93
N THR A 238 -20.10 2.82 -8.15
CA THR A 238 -20.66 4.15 -7.82
C THR A 238 -20.69 5.04 -9.05
N THR A 239 -19.62 5.08 -9.83
CA THR A 239 -19.47 5.93 -10.99
C THR A 239 -20.47 5.59 -12.10
N PHE A 240 -20.65 4.30 -12.38
CA PHE A 240 -21.52 3.83 -13.49
C PHE A 240 -22.89 3.37 -13.01
N GLY A 241 -23.12 3.23 -11.68
CA GLY A 241 -24.38 2.76 -11.11
C GLY A 241 -25.44 3.83 -10.92
N VAL A 242 -25.06 5.08 -10.67
CA VAL A 242 -25.99 6.19 -10.36
C VAL A 242 -26.71 6.74 -11.61
N GLY A 243 -26.24 6.41 -12.80
CA GLY A 243 -26.81 6.92 -14.05
C GLY A 243 -26.94 5.88 -15.14
N PHE A 244 -28.09 5.19 -15.22
CA PHE A 244 -28.57 4.61 -16.47
C PHE A 244 -29.09 5.68 -17.46
N THR A 245 -28.87 6.96 -17.19
CA THR A 245 -28.92 7.96 -18.24
C THR A 245 -27.80 7.61 -19.22
N PRO A 246 -28.09 7.48 -20.52
CA PRO A 246 -27.04 7.34 -21.50
C PRO A 246 -26.14 8.56 -21.39
N ILE A 247 -25.02 8.41 -20.64
CA ILE A 247 -23.96 9.40 -20.67
C ILE A 247 -23.48 9.36 -22.11
N PRO A 248 -23.39 10.47 -22.82
CA PRO A 248 -22.76 10.49 -24.13
C PRO A 248 -21.28 10.16 -23.92
N PHE A 249 -20.97 8.86 -23.78
CA PHE A 249 -19.60 8.32 -23.68
C PHE A 249 -18.83 8.44 -24.99
N SER A 250 -19.42 9.04 -26.01
CA SER A 250 -18.71 9.62 -27.14
C SER A 250 -17.79 10.76 -26.71
N ASP A 251 -17.98 11.30 -25.49
CA ASP A 251 -17.17 12.38 -24.98
C ASP A 251 -16.04 11.81 -24.10
N ALA A 252 -14.88 11.61 -24.76
CA ALA A 252 -13.63 11.22 -24.10
C ALA A 252 -13.26 12.16 -22.93
N THR A 253 -13.85 13.34 -22.86
CA THR A 253 -13.62 14.36 -21.83
C THR A 253 -14.10 13.96 -20.44
N VAL A 254 -15.03 13.01 -20.31
CA VAL A 254 -15.52 12.52 -19.01
C VAL A 254 -14.83 11.21 -18.61
N LEU A 255 -14.74 10.25 -19.53
CA LEU A 255 -14.25 8.89 -19.21
C LEU A 255 -12.74 8.87 -18.94
N VAL A 256 -11.95 9.65 -19.70
CA VAL A 256 -10.49 9.68 -19.54
C VAL A 256 -10.05 10.20 -18.18
N PRO A 257 -10.52 11.37 -17.69
CA PRO A 257 -10.18 11.84 -16.36
C PRO A 257 -10.54 10.87 -15.22
N MET A 258 -11.67 10.15 -15.37
CA MET A 258 -12.11 9.15 -14.40
C MET A 258 -11.16 7.95 -14.37
N GLN A 259 -10.76 7.45 -15.53
CA GLN A 259 -9.79 6.34 -15.64
C GLN A 259 -8.41 6.75 -15.13
N ILE A 260 -7.96 7.97 -15.44
CA ILE A 260 -6.70 8.53 -14.93
C ILE A 260 -6.74 8.61 -13.40
N GLY A 261 -7.79 9.15 -12.81
CA GLY A 261 -7.97 9.20 -11.35
C GLY A 261 -7.97 7.80 -10.72
N MET A 262 -8.67 6.85 -11.35
CA MET A 262 -8.68 5.46 -10.90
C MET A 262 -7.29 4.81 -10.91
N LEU A 263 -6.55 4.95 -12.01
CA LEU A 263 -5.19 4.40 -12.11
C LEU A 263 -4.24 5.06 -11.12
N ALA A 264 -4.35 6.38 -10.94
CA ALA A 264 -3.57 7.14 -9.97
C ALA A 264 -3.80 6.64 -8.53
N HIS A 265 -5.07 6.47 -8.13
CA HIS A 265 -5.40 5.97 -6.80
C HIS A 265 -4.92 4.53 -6.57
N ILE A 266 -5.08 3.65 -7.56
CA ILE A 266 -4.55 2.28 -7.50
C ILE A 266 -3.02 2.30 -7.33
N THR A 267 -2.31 3.18 -8.08
CA THR A 267 -0.86 3.36 -7.95
C THR A 267 -0.47 3.86 -6.55
N ALA A 268 -1.25 4.81 -6.00
CA ALA A 268 -1.05 5.32 -4.65
C ALA A 268 -1.21 4.22 -3.59
N ILE A 269 -2.20 3.32 -3.70
CA ILE A 269 -2.36 2.18 -2.78
C ILE A 269 -1.14 1.25 -2.83
N PHE A 270 -0.60 0.98 -4.03
CA PHE A 270 0.61 0.16 -4.17
C PHE A 270 1.86 0.85 -3.64
N GLY A 271 1.94 2.17 -3.74
CA GLY A 271 3.07 2.97 -3.29
C GLY A 271 4.38 2.66 -4.02
N ILE A 272 4.34 2.10 -5.23
CA ILE A 272 5.52 1.77 -6.03
C ILE A 272 6.05 3.01 -6.75
N SER A 273 7.37 3.04 -6.93
CA SER A 273 8.06 4.10 -7.66
C SER A 273 7.95 3.86 -9.17
N MET A 274 6.80 4.16 -9.74
CA MET A 274 6.66 4.10 -11.21
C MET A 274 7.20 5.38 -11.85
N ASP A 275 8.10 5.20 -12.80
CA ASP A 275 8.52 6.30 -13.65
C ASP A 275 7.53 6.55 -14.81
N LYS A 276 7.72 7.68 -15.47
CA LYS A 276 6.89 8.07 -16.62
C LYS A 276 6.94 7.04 -17.75
N ALA A 277 8.05 6.34 -17.92
CA ALA A 277 8.23 5.35 -18.98
C ALA A 277 7.40 4.09 -18.69
N ALA A 278 7.38 3.61 -17.44
CA ALA A 278 6.58 2.46 -17.05
C ALA A 278 5.07 2.72 -17.19
N ILE A 279 4.59 3.89 -16.76
CA ILE A 279 3.18 4.27 -16.96
C ILE A 279 2.85 4.41 -18.45
N THR A 280 3.75 5.02 -19.24
CA THR A 280 3.57 5.13 -20.69
C THR A 280 3.46 3.76 -21.35
N SER A 281 4.25 2.77 -20.91
CA SER A 281 4.18 1.40 -21.43
C SER A 281 2.83 0.74 -21.12
N VAL A 282 2.29 0.95 -19.91
CA VAL A 282 0.94 0.47 -19.54
C VAL A 282 -0.13 1.10 -20.42
N ILE A 283 -0.07 2.42 -20.61
CA ILE A 283 -1.03 3.16 -21.44
C ILE A 283 -0.92 2.72 -22.89
N GLY A 284 0.29 2.56 -23.42
CA GLY A 284 0.56 2.07 -24.78
C GLY A 284 0.00 0.67 -25.04
N ALA A 285 0.07 -0.22 -24.04
CA ALA A 285 -0.52 -1.56 -24.10
C ALA A 285 -2.03 -1.53 -24.36
N VAL A 286 -2.72 -0.57 -23.76
CA VAL A 286 -4.18 -0.40 -23.84
C VAL A 286 -4.59 0.33 -25.12
N GLY A 287 -3.83 1.35 -25.51
CA GLY A 287 -4.11 2.21 -26.67
C GLY A 287 -3.80 1.59 -28.04
N GLY A 288 -2.98 0.53 -28.08
CA GLY A 288 -2.52 -0.08 -29.33
C GLY A 288 -1.63 0.84 -30.18
N THR A 289 -1.24 0.42 -31.40
CA THR A 289 -0.33 1.16 -32.27
C THR A 289 -0.95 2.41 -32.92
N GLY A 290 -2.15 2.80 -32.57
CA GLY A 290 -2.98 3.83 -33.19
C GLY A 290 -2.87 5.26 -32.68
N GLY A 291 -2.19 5.53 -31.58
CA GLY A 291 -1.87 6.89 -31.08
C GLY A 291 -2.94 7.60 -30.26
N ALA A 292 -2.47 8.31 -29.29
CA ALA A 292 -3.08 8.89 -28.10
C ALA A 292 -4.14 9.99 -28.26
N THR A 293 -4.39 10.47 -29.46
CA THR A 293 -5.41 11.51 -29.69
C THR A 293 -6.83 11.06 -29.34
N TYR A 294 -6.99 9.77 -29.06
CA TYR A 294 -8.28 9.13 -28.83
C TYR A 294 -8.28 8.19 -27.63
N LEU A 295 -7.47 8.47 -26.58
CA LEU A 295 -7.34 7.51 -25.47
C LEU A 295 -8.71 7.05 -24.97
N GLY A 296 -9.63 7.94 -24.71
CA GLY A 296 -11.00 7.57 -24.34
C GLY A 296 -11.80 6.90 -25.45
N ARG A 297 -11.77 7.43 -26.67
CA ARG A 297 -12.50 6.85 -27.81
C ARG A 297 -11.84 5.58 -28.30
N TYR A 298 -10.51 5.51 -28.28
CA TYR A 298 -9.75 4.40 -28.82
C TYR A 298 -9.70 3.20 -27.89
N ILE A 299 -9.52 3.42 -26.59
CA ILE A 299 -9.66 2.37 -25.57
C ILE A 299 -11.05 1.76 -25.69
N VAL A 300 -12.09 2.57 -25.67
CA VAL A 300 -13.48 2.12 -25.75
C VAL A 300 -13.76 1.45 -27.11
N SER A 301 -13.37 2.03 -28.24
CA SER A 301 -13.71 1.48 -29.56
C SER A 301 -12.95 0.21 -29.92
N ASN A 302 -11.70 0.07 -29.49
CA ASN A 302 -10.93 -1.17 -29.76
C ASN A 302 -11.28 -2.27 -28.75
N LEU A 303 -11.57 -1.91 -27.50
CA LEU A 303 -12.01 -2.87 -26.50
C LEU A 303 -13.42 -3.39 -26.77
N LEU A 304 -14.30 -2.57 -27.33
CA LEU A 304 -15.63 -3.02 -27.81
C LEU A 304 -15.54 -4.10 -28.90
N LYS A 305 -14.51 -4.06 -29.73
CA LYS A 305 -14.28 -5.12 -30.74
C LYS A 305 -13.89 -6.47 -30.12
N LEU A 306 -13.39 -6.45 -28.89
CA LEU A 306 -12.98 -7.66 -28.15
C LEU A 306 -14.13 -8.28 -27.35
N ILE A 307 -15.26 -7.59 -27.18
CA ILE A 307 -16.41 -8.11 -26.44
C ILE A 307 -17.32 -8.88 -27.39
N PRO A 308 -17.48 -10.21 -27.27
CA PRO A 308 -18.41 -10.98 -28.07
C PRO A 308 -19.85 -10.46 -27.85
N GLY A 309 -20.55 -10.06 -28.87
CA GLY A 309 -21.93 -9.58 -28.81
C GLY A 309 -22.14 -8.10 -28.54
N ALA A 310 -21.07 -7.28 -28.39
CA ALA A 310 -21.17 -5.82 -28.29
C ALA A 310 -21.42 -5.13 -29.67
N GLY A 311 -21.94 -5.88 -30.63
CA GLY A 311 -22.28 -5.38 -31.96
C GLY A 311 -23.51 -4.49 -31.92
N THR A 312 -23.30 -3.22 -31.91
CA THR A 312 -23.98 -2.08 -32.53
C THR A 312 -23.87 -0.88 -31.60
N ILE A 313 -22.86 -0.09 -31.87
CA ILE A 313 -22.84 1.31 -31.41
C ILE A 313 -23.88 2.04 -32.28
N VAL A 314 -25.08 2.19 -31.75
CA VAL A 314 -26.09 3.05 -32.38
C VAL A 314 -25.82 4.48 -31.94
N GLY A 315 -25.32 5.33 -32.79
CA GLY A 315 -25.21 6.76 -32.55
C GLY A 315 -24.13 7.23 -31.58
N GLY A 316 -23.04 6.45 -31.38
CA GLY A 316 -21.91 6.89 -30.53
C GLY A 316 -22.16 6.82 -29.02
N VAL A 317 -23.21 6.15 -28.57
CA VAL A 317 -23.59 5.99 -27.16
C VAL A 317 -23.20 4.59 -26.69
N ILE A 318 -22.39 4.50 -25.63
CA ILE A 318 -22.03 3.25 -24.96
C ILE A 318 -22.89 3.10 -23.71
N SER A 319 -23.41 1.89 -23.46
CA SER A 319 -24.15 1.67 -22.22
C SER A 319 -23.23 1.78 -21.00
N GLY A 320 -23.77 2.28 -19.87
CA GLY A 320 -23.02 2.34 -18.62
C GLY A 320 -22.46 0.97 -18.20
N ALA A 321 -23.17 -0.12 -18.48
CA ALA A 321 -22.69 -1.49 -18.25
C ALA A 321 -21.45 -1.84 -19.09
N THR A 322 -21.42 -1.46 -20.38
CA THR A 322 -20.26 -1.69 -21.26
C THR A 322 -19.05 -0.87 -20.77
N ALA A 323 -19.26 0.39 -20.40
CA ALA A 323 -18.21 1.24 -19.84
C ALA A 323 -17.67 0.65 -18.53
N ALA A 324 -18.55 0.15 -17.66
CA ALA A 324 -18.14 -0.52 -16.42
C ALA A 324 -17.31 -1.78 -16.69
N VAL A 325 -17.71 -2.63 -17.64
CA VAL A 325 -16.92 -3.82 -18.04
C VAL A 325 -15.53 -3.45 -18.51
N LEU A 326 -15.41 -2.44 -19.38
CA LEU A 326 -14.12 -1.99 -19.91
C LEU A 326 -13.23 -1.39 -18.82
N THR A 327 -13.82 -0.57 -17.95
CA THR A 327 -13.09 0.07 -16.85
C THR A 327 -12.67 -0.95 -15.80
N THR A 328 -13.50 -1.99 -15.55
CA THR A 328 -13.12 -3.11 -14.68
C THR A 328 -11.96 -3.92 -15.26
N ALA A 329 -12.02 -4.27 -16.53
CA ALA A 329 -10.92 -4.98 -17.19
C ALA A 329 -9.62 -4.18 -17.12
N LEU A 330 -9.68 -2.86 -17.34
CA LEU A 330 -8.53 -1.95 -17.20
C LEU A 330 -7.97 -1.97 -15.76
N ALA A 331 -8.82 -1.71 -14.76
CA ALA A 331 -8.41 -1.64 -13.37
C ALA A 331 -7.78 -2.95 -12.88
N MET A 332 -8.44 -4.08 -13.14
CA MET A 332 -7.98 -5.38 -12.63
C MET A 332 -6.71 -5.86 -13.33
N SER A 333 -6.56 -5.59 -14.63
CA SER A 333 -5.31 -5.88 -15.34
C SER A 333 -4.16 -4.99 -14.84
N TYR A 334 -4.44 -3.73 -14.56
CA TYR A 334 -3.46 -2.81 -13.99
C TYR A 334 -2.99 -3.26 -12.60
N ILE A 335 -3.91 -3.71 -11.72
CA ILE A 335 -3.59 -4.25 -10.40
C ILE A 335 -2.67 -5.48 -10.52
N GLU A 336 -2.89 -6.35 -11.51
CA GLU A 336 -2.00 -7.50 -11.75
C GLU A 336 -0.60 -7.06 -12.20
N VAL A 337 -0.52 -6.08 -13.10
CA VAL A 337 0.77 -5.48 -13.51
C VAL A 337 1.50 -4.89 -12.31
N LEU A 338 0.82 -4.05 -11.51
CA LEU A 338 1.43 -3.46 -10.32
C LEU A 338 1.86 -4.50 -9.28
N THR A 339 1.13 -5.62 -9.19
CA THR A 339 1.51 -6.75 -8.32
C THR A 339 2.85 -7.36 -8.75
N VAL A 340 3.08 -7.50 -10.05
CA VAL A 340 4.36 -8.01 -10.60
C VAL A 340 5.47 -6.99 -10.39
N VAL A 341 5.20 -5.71 -10.67
CA VAL A 341 6.17 -4.62 -10.46
C VAL A 341 6.59 -4.53 -8.99
N ALA A 342 5.61 -4.52 -8.06
CA ALA A 342 5.88 -4.45 -6.63
C ALA A 342 6.71 -5.63 -6.11
N LYS A 343 6.48 -6.85 -6.63
CA LYS A 343 7.31 -8.01 -6.31
C LYS A 343 8.73 -7.84 -6.84
N GLY A 344 8.87 -7.39 -8.08
CA GLY A 344 10.16 -7.13 -8.69
C GLY A 344 10.95 -6.05 -7.93
N GLU A 345 10.29 -4.96 -7.53
CA GLU A 345 10.89 -3.88 -6.74
C GLU A 345 11.42 -4.42 -5.39
N LYS A 346 10.60 -5.19 -4.67
CA LYS A 346 10.99 -5.82 -3.42
C LYS A 346 12.22 -6.73 -3.58
N ASP A 347 12.31 -7.47 -4.67
CA ASP A 347 13.38 -8.44 -4.94
C ASP A 347 14.59 -7.78 -5.66
N GLY A 348 14.55 -6.46 -5.90
CA GLY A 348 15.59 -5.72 -6.66
C GLY A 348 15.63 -6.10 -8.15
N LYS A 349 14.55 -6.69 -8.68
CA LYS A 349 14.43 -7.16 -10.06
C LYS A 349 13.26 -6.45 -10.76
N TYR A 350 13.53 -5.29 -11.32
CA TYR A 350 12.50 -4.55 -12.06
C TYR A 350 12.17 -5.26 -13.38
N PRO A 351 10.88 -5.48 -13.71
CA PRO A 351 10.52 -6.01 -15.00
C PRO A 351 10.80 -4.98 -16.12
N ASP A 352 11.25 -5.46 -17.27
CA ASP A 352 11.45 -4.61 -18.44
C ASP A 352 10.15 -3.96 -18.92
N LEU A 353 10.23 -2.75 -19.47
CA LEU A 353 9.07 -2.01 -19.96
C LEU A 353 8.26 -2.79 -21.02
N SER A 354 8.94 -3.55 -21.88
CA SER A 354 8.29 -4.44 -22.86
C SER A 354 7.48 -5.55 -22.20
N ASN A 355 7.97 -6.10 -21.09
CA ASN A 355 7.26 -7.12 -20.32
C ASN A 355 6.02 -6.54 -19.63
N ILE A 356 6.11 -5.31 -19.12
CA ILE A 356 4.98 -4.59 -18.52
C ILE A 356 3.88 -4.36 -19.57
N GLU A 357 4.25 -3.89 -20.79
CA GLU A 357 3.32 -3.68 -21.88
C GLU A 357 2.64 -5.00 -22.29
N MET A 358 3.42 -6.05 -22.49
CA MET A 358 2.92 -7.36 -22.90
C MET A 358 1.96 -7.94 -21.86
N LEU A 359 2.34 -7.90 -20.57
CA LEU A 359 1.51 -8.40 -19.47
C LEU A 359 0.18 -7.64 -19.38
N MET A 360 0.21 -6.31 -19.47
CA MET A 360 -1.01 -5.49 -19.43
C MET A 360 -1.96 -5.85 -20.58
N ARG A 361 -1.43 -5.99 -21.79
CA ARG A 361 -2.19 -6.36 -22.99
C ARG A 361 -2.81 -7.75 -22.88
N GLU A 362 -2.02 -8.74 -22.42
CA GLU A 362 -2.46 -10.12 -22.21
C GLU A 362 -3.61 -10.18 -21.22
N LYS A 363 -3.42 -9.60 -20.02
CA LYS A 363 -4.42 -9.62 -18.95
C LYS A 363 -5.71 -8.92 -19.34
N MET A 364 -5.61 -7.82 -20.03
CA MET A 364 -6.77 -7.10 -20.50
C MET A 364 -7.55 -7.88 -21.57
N GLN A 365 -6.86 -8.52 -22.53
CA GLN A 365 -7.49 -9.36 -23.53
C GLN A 365 -8.16 -10.60 -22.92
N GLU A 366 -7.51 -11.25 -21.96
CA GLU A 366 -8.05 -12.39 -21.23
C GLU A 366 -9.38 -12.04 -20.56
N ARG A 367 -9.43 -10.96 -19.78
CA ARG A 367 -10.63 -10.51 -19.05
C ARG A 367 -11.77 -10.12 -20.01
N LEU A 368 -11.46 -9.42 -21.09
CA LEU A 368 -12.46 -9.01 -22.07
C LEU A 368 -13.04 -10.22 -22.85
N LYS A 369 -12.24 -11.25 -23.13
CA LYS A 369 -12.73 -12.50 -23.72
C LYS A 369 -13.64 -13.26 -22.75
N MET A 370 -13.33 -13.27 -21.45
CA MET A 370 -14.17 -13.88 -20.43
C MET A 370 -15.48 -13.09 -20.21
N GLY A 371 -15.45 -11.77 -20.34
CA GLY A 371 -16.61 -10.90 -20.13
C GLY A 371 -17.28 -11.16 -18.78
N SER A 372 -18.59 -11.42 -18.79
CA SER A 372 -19.36 -11.70 -17.56
C SER A 372 -18.99 -13.00 -16.82
N LYS A 373 -18.11 -13.85 -17.38
CA LYS A 373 -17.54 -15.01 -16.71
C LYS A 373 -16.35 -14.66 -15.83
N ASP A 374 -15.72 -13.50 -16.06
CA ASP A 374 -14.69 -12.96 -15.17
C ASP A 374 -15.34 -12.57 -13.82
N GLN A 375 -14.75 -13.02 -12.70
CA GLN A 375 -15.32 -12.84 -11.38
C GLN A 375 -15.41 -11.38 -10.97
N ASP A 376 -14.36 -10.59 -11.24
CA ASP A 376 -14.32 -9.16 -10.91
C ASP A 376 -15.35 -8.37 -11.73
N ILE A 377 -15.45 -8.67 -13.03
CA ILE A 377 -16.45 -8.06 -13.91
C ILE A 377 -17.87 -8.42 -13.46
N LYS A 378 -18.10 -9.67 -13.08
CA LYS A 378 -19.40 -10.14 -12.57
C LYS A 378 -19.77 -9.40 -11.28
N GLU A 379 -18.83 -9.27 -10.35
CA GLU A 379 -19.06 -8.56 -9.08
C GLU A 379 -19.46 -7.09 -9.30
N VAL A 380 -18.78 -6.40 -10.21
CA VAL A 380 -19.15 -5.02 -10.58
C VAL A 380 -20.53 -4.98 -11.21
N LEU A 381 -20.83 -5.86 -12.17
CA LEU A 381 -22.16 -5.91 -12.82
C LEU A 381 -23.29 -6.21 -11.84
N ASP A 382 -23.05 -7.09 -10.88
CA ASP A 382 -24.06 -7.42 -9.83
C ASP A 382 -24.24 -6.24 -8.86
N SER A 383 -23.17 -5.54 -8.53
CA SER A 383 -23.22 -4.29 -7.74
C SER A 383 -24.02 -3.18 -8.46
N LEU A 384 -23.85 -3.03 -9.78
CA LEU A 384 -24.63 -2.09 -10.59
C LEU A 384 -26.15 -2.39 -10.53
N LYS A 385 -26.54 -3.68 -10.51
CA LYS A 385 -27.95 -4.08 -10.40
C LYS A 385 -28.55 -3.69 -9.05
N THR A 386 -27.76 -3.74 -7.97
CA THR A 386 -28.22 -3.42 -6.61
C THR A 386 -28.32 -1.93 -6.34
N ILE A 387 -27.46 -1.11 -6.93
CA ILE A 387 -27.42 0.36 -6.77
C ILE A 387 -28.56 1.06 -7.54
N ASN A 388 -29.22 0.37 -8.49
CA ASN A 388 -30.31 0.96 -9.28
C ASN A 388 -31.68 0.74 -8.63
N PRO A 389 -32.23 1.71 -7.84
CA PRO A 389 -33.51 1.57 -7.16
C PRO A 389 -34.72 1.62 -8.10
N LEU A 390 -34.54 2.07 -9.36
CA LEU A 390 -35.65 2.25 -10.30
C LEU A 390 -36.26 0.93 -10.79
N LYS A 391 -35.54 -0.21 -10.72
CA LYS A 391 -36.13 -1.51 -11.01
C LYS A 391 -37.12 -2.02 -9.96
N LYS A 392 -37.13 -1.47 -8.75
CA LYS A 392 -38.15 -1.78 -7.72
C LYS A 392 -39.50 -1.10 -8.02
N TRP A 393 -39.50 -0.04 -8.79
CA TRP A 393 -40.72 0.72 -9.15
C TRP A 393 -41.39 0.22 -10.43
N LEU A 394 -40.65 -0.42 -11.34
CA LEU A 394 -41.21 -0.93 -12.62
C LEU A 394 -41.75 -2.38 -12.49
N LYS A 395 -41.70 -2.97 -11.31
CA LYS A 395 -42.28 -4.29 -10.99
C LYS A 395 -43.52 -4.18 -10.04
N LYS A 396 -44.01 -3.01 -9.80
CA LYS A 396 -45.35 -2.72 -9.26
C LYS A 396 -46.19 -2.02 -10.35
#